data_3a7e34161dc575301f745d30605e5812
#
_entry.id   3a7e34161dc575301f745d30605e5812
#
_cell.length_a   1.000
_cell.length_b   1.000
_cell.length_c   1.000
_cell.angle_alpha   90.00
_cell.angle_beta   90.00
_cell.angle_gamma   90.00
#
_symmetry.space_group_name_H-M   'P 1'
#
loop_
_entity.id
_entity.type
_entity.pdbx_description
1 polymer ?
#
loop_
_entity_poly.entity_id
_entity_poly.type
_entity_poly.pdbx_seq_one_letter_code
_entity_poly.pdbx_strand_id
1 'polypeptide(L)'
;MFTEKTFAVIDTETKGGVKDTYCPAYHCGATAITRRETKSTINIVVIENLDMASAFYGKQKKEYYRDLLKDPSVIICFTEEEAKAVFSKWLADNNVTCVCAHNTSFDFCRTFVRECIEGMEFFDIMFAFFDTIGQTKRYNQFCAENGYYTASGNCRMTAEICYRFVTNDTSFIEEHTALADSLIEAEILRACWATHKKFTRNAHKGDYRAKQIRCKI
;
A
#
# COMPACT_ATOMS: atom_id res chain seq x y z
N MET A 1 -9.42 -15.87 24.66
CA MET A 1 -10.02 -15.37 23.42
C MET A 1 -8.86 -14.85 22.58
N PHE A 2 -8.48 -15.53 21.50
CA PHE A 2 -7.43 -14.99 20.62
C PHE A 2 -8.05 -13.79 19.89
N THR A 3 -7.63 -12.59 20.25
CA THR A 3 -8.02 -11.38 19.52
C THR A 3 -7.51 -11.53 18.10
N GLU A 4 -8.41 -11.47 17.14
CA GLU A 4 -8.05 -11.49 15.71
C GLU A 4 -7.18 -10.26 15.44
N LYS A 5 -5.99 -10.48 14.86
CA LYS A 5 -5.06 -9.38 14.55
C LYS A 5 -5.70 -8.44 13.53
N THR A 6 -5.62 -7.16 13.80
CA THR A 6 -5.97 -6.12 12.83
C THR A 6 -4.71 -5.66 12.11
N PHE A 7 -4.78 -5.64 10.79
CA PHE A 7 -3.73 -5.15 9.91
C PHE A 7 -4.18 -3.83 9.29
N ALA A 8 -3.27 -2.87 9.14
CA ALA A 8 -3.50 -1.72 8.29
C ALA A 8 -2.71 -1.88 6.99
N VAL A 9 -3.43 -1.89 5.88
CA VAL A 9 -2.85 -1.79 4.54
C VAL A 9 -2.78 -0.32 4.19
N ILE A 10 -1.60 0.17 3.85
CA ILE A 10 -1.31 1.60 3.72
C ILE A 10 -0.68 1.85 2.36
N ASP A 11 -1.20 2.84 1.66
CA ASP A 11 -0.59 3.39 0.46
C ASP A 11 -0.42 4.90 0.57
N THR A 12 0.59 5.45 -0.10
CA THR A 12 0.89 6.88 -0.10
C THR A 12 1.21 7.40 -1.49
N GLU A 13 0.61 8.54 -1.82
CA GLU A 13 0.98 9.31 -2.99
C GLU A 13 1.91 10.46 -2.61
N THR A 14 3.00 10.61 -3.34
CA THR A 14 4.06 11.56 -3.04
C THR A 14 4.38 12.46 -4.23
N LYS A 15 5.03 13.59 -3.95
CA LYS A 15 5.56 14.48 -5.01
C LYS A 15 6.62 13.81 -5.89
N GLY A 16 7.02 12.59 -5.56
CA GLY A 16 8.21 11.96 -6.12
C GLY A 16 9.48 12.49 -5.44
N GLY A 17 10.59 11.88 -5.72
CA GLY A 17 11.86 12.29 -5.12
C GLY A 17 13.02 11.43 -5.57
N VAL A 18 14.22 11.82 -5.18
CA VAL A 18 15.42 11.03 -5.41
C VAL A 18 15.32 9.73 -4.60
N LYS A 19 15.78 8.65 -5.17
CA LYS A 19 15.78 7.34 -4.52
C LYS A 19 16.42 7.42 -3.12
N ASP A 20 15.77 6.78 -2.15
CA ASP A 20 16.21 6.69 -0.75
C ASP A 20 16.19 8.02 0.04
N THR A 21 15.51 9.07 -0.45
CA THR A 21 15.28 10.31 0.29
C THR A 21 13.85 10.40 0.80
N TYR A 22 13.64 11.25 1.80
CA TYR A 22 12.30 11.60 2.26
C TYR A 22 11.46 12.18 1.10
N CYS A 23 10.23 11.70 0.98
CA CYS A 23 9.27 12.14 -0.03
C CYS A 23 8.01 12.63 0.66
N PRO A 24 7.74 13.94 0.68
CA PRO A 24 6.50 14.45 1.22
C PRO A 24 5.28 13.78 0.59
N ALA A 25 4.46 13.12 1.42
CA ALA A 25 3.22 12.54 0.97
C ALA A 25 2.13 13.61 0.97
N TYR A 26 1.40 13.73 -0.14
CA TYR A 26 0.24 14.62 -0.23
C TYR A 26 -1.07 13.86 -0.06
N HIS A 27 -1.04 12.53 -0.17
CA HIS A 27 -2.21 11.69 0.03
C HIS A 27 -1.77 10.41 0.75
N CYS A 28 -2.50 10.02 1.79
CA CYS A 28 -2.31 8.79 2.52
C CYS A 28 -3.66 8.11 2.67
N GLY A 29 -3.76 6.90 2.15
CA GLY A 29 -4.91 6.04 2.28
C GLY A 29 -4.56 4.81 3.11
N ALA A 30 -5.47 4.37 3.97
CA ALA A 30 -5.28 3.11 4.65
C ALA A 30 -6.59 2.37 4.91
N THR A 31 -6.47 1.04 4.90
CA THR A 31 -7.58 0.11 5.11
C THR A 31 -7.26 -0.82 6.27
N ALA A 32 -7.99 -0.70 7.38
CA ALA A 32 -7.89 -1.61 8.52
C ALA A 32 -8.69 -2.88 8.24
N ILE A 33 -8.03 -4.02 8.26
CA ILE A 33 -8.63 -5.32 7.94
C ILE A 33 -8.34 -6.38 9.00
N THR A 34 -9.26 -7.29 9.10
CA THR A 34 -9.00 -8.65 9.61
C THR A 34 -9.01 -9.63 8.46
N ARG A 35 -8.78 -10.90 8.75
CA ARG A 35 -8.91 -11.94 7.72
C ARG A 35 -10.30 -12.00 7.10
N ARG A 36 -11.34 -11.56 7.82
CA ARG A 36 -12.74 -11.74 7.45
C ARG A 36 -13.39 -10.50 6.88
N GLU A 37 -12.97 -9.33 7.34
CA GLU A 37 -13.67 -8.08 7.05
C GLU A 37 -12.75 -6.87 6.96
N THR A 38 -13.20 -5.84 6.28
CA THR A 38 -12.68 -4.49 6.40
C THR A 38 -13.37 -3.82 7.57
N LYS A 39 -12.60 -3.31 8.53
CA LYS A 39 -13.12 -2.63 9.73
C LYS A 39 -13.38 -1.17 9.49
N SER A 40 -12.43 -0.49 8.91
CA SER A 40 -12.51 0.93 8.60
C SER A 40 -11.49 1.32 7.54
N THR A 41 -11.69 2.48 6.98
CA THR A 41 -10.74 3.14 6.08
C THR A 41 -10.43 4.52 6.59
N ILE A 42 -9.28 5.07 6.15
CA ILE A 42 -8.94 6.47 6.33
C ILE A 42 -8.40 7.03 5.02
N ASN A 43 -8.75 8.29 4.75
CA ASN A 43 -8.37 8.99 3.54
C ASN A 43 -7.90 10.40 3.93
N ILE A 44 -6.59 10.66 3.84
CA ILE A 44 -5.97 11.91 4.32
C ILE A 44 -5.30 12.62 3.14
N VAL A 45 -5.63 13.88 2.95
CA VAL A 45 -4.92 14.77 2.02
C VAL A 45 -4.16 15.82 2.81
N VAL A 46 -2.87 16.00 2.49
CA VAL A 46 -1.95 16.96 3.13
C VAL A 46 -1.75 18.14 2.19
N ILE A 47 -2.34 19.28 2.54
CA ILE A 47 -2.41 20.46 1.66
C ILE A 47 -1.03 21.05 1.36
N GLU A 48 -0.15 21.19 2.35
CA GLU A 48 1.21 21.75 2.12
C GLU A 48 2.04 20.95 1.11
N ASN A 49 1.71 19.66 0.94
CA ASN A 49 2.38 18.76 0.01
C ASN A 49 1.64 18.62 -1.32
N LEU A 50 0.38 19.02 -1.39
CA LEU A 50 -0.45 18.90 -2.58
C LEU A 50 -0.11 20.00 -3.61
N ASP A 51 0.87 19.74 -4.45
CA ASP A 51 1.21 20.64 -5.57
C ASP A 51 0.37 20.32 -6.81
N MET A 52 -0.76 20.99 -6.92
CA MET A 52 -1.67 20.87 -8.05
C MET A 52 -1.07 21.33 -9.40
N ALA A 53 0.08 21.98 -9.37
CA ALA A 53 0.76 22.46 -10.57
C ALA A 53 1.85 21.50 -11.06
N SER A 54 2.23 20.49 -10.27
CA SER A 54 3.34 19.62 -10.64
C SER A 54 3.04 18.83 -11.92
N ALA A 55 4.05 18.71 -12.77
CA ALA A 55 3.98 17.97 -14.03
C ALA A 55 3.70 16.47 -13.84
N PHE A 56 3.93 15.94 -12.64
CA PHE A 56 3.73 14.53 -12.30
C PHE A 56 2.26 14.11 -12.34
N TYR A 57 1.36 15.07 -12.12
CA TYR A 57 -0.06 14.78 -12.06
C TYR A 57 -0.76 15.01 -13.35
N GLY A 58 -0.41 15.10 -14.43
CA GLY A 58 -1.23 15.36 -15.61
C GLY A 58 -2.60 16.04 -15.30
N LYS A 59 -3.24 16.57 -16.29
CA LYS A 59 -4.52 17.30 -16.13
C LYS A 59 -5.62 16.50 -15.41
N GLN A 60 -5.68 15.17 -15.65
CA GLN A 60 -6.70 14.29 -15.05
C GLN A 60 -6.57 14.17 -13.54
N LYS A 61 -5.35 14.05 -13.00
CA LYS A 61 -5.15 13.96 -11.54
C LYS A 61 -5.49 15.29 -10.83
N LYS A 62 -5.28 16.43 -11.46
CA LYS A 62 -5.71 17.73 -10.88
C LYS A 62 -7.22 17.80 -10.69
N GLU A 63 -7.99 17.34 -11.64
CA GLU A 63 -9.45 17.31 -11.54
C GLU A 63 -9.90 16.33 -10.45
N TYR A 64 -9.30 15.16 -10.39
CA TYR A 64 -9.54 14.17 -9.34
C TYR A 64 -9.33 14.77 -7.94
N TYR A 65 -8.17 15.40 -7.66
CA TYR A 65 -7.90 15.99 -6.35
C TYR A 65 -8.80 17.18 -6.02
N ARG A 66 -9.23 17.96 -7.01
CA ARG A 66 -10.25 18.99 -6.80
C ARG A 66 -11.59 18.44 -6.31
N ASP A 67 -11.98 17.29 -6.82
CA ASP A 67 -13.22 16.65 -6.43
C ASP A 67 -13.06 15.89 -5.12
N LEU A 68 -11.93 15.23 -4.92
CA LEU A 68 -11.57 14.58 -3.67
C LEU A 68 -11.60 15.54 -2.47
N LEU A 69 -11.10 16.76 -2.64
CA LEU A 69 -11.14 17.79 -1.58
C LEU A 69 -12.55 18.27 -1.21
N LYS A 70 -13.57 17.93 -1.99
CA LYS A 70 -14.99 18.21 -1.70
C LYS A 70 -15.67 17.02 -1.04
N ASP A 71 -15.05 15.85 -1.04
CA ASP A 71 -15.63 14.63 -0.45
C ASP A 71 -15.57 14.74 1.08
N PRO A 72 -16.70 14.67 1.78
CA PRO A 72 -16.75 14.79 3.24
C PRO A 72 -16.09 13.60 3.97
N SER A 73 -15.82 12.51 3.30
CA SER A 73 -15.09 11.37 3.87
C SER A 73 -13.57 11.59 3.90
N VAL A 74 -13.06 12.60 3.20
CA VAL A 74 -11.65 12.95 3.16
C VAL A 74 -11.28 13.85 4.33
N ILE A 75 -10.26 13.45 5.06
CA ILE A 75 -9.68 14.28 6.12
C ILE A 75 -8.64 15.19 5.50
N ILE A 76 -8.89 16.48 5.54
CA ILE A 76 -7.97 17.49 5.04
C ILE A 76 -7.08 17.95 6.19
N CYS A 77 -5.78 17.69 6.07
CA CYS A 77 -4.75 18.19 6.98
C CYS A 77 -3.96 19.28 6.25
N PHE A 78 -3.71 20.39 6.93
CA PHE A 78 -2.90 21.46 6.34
C PHE A 78 -1.43 21.12 6.36
N THR A 79 -0.95 20.40 7.38
CA THR A 79 0.44 20.02 7.58
C THR A 79 0.61 18.51 7.76
N GLU A 80 1.85 18.02 7.55
CA GLU A 80 2.17 16.62 7.87
C GLU A 80 2.03 16.30 9.35
N GLU A 81 2.29 17.24 10.24
CA GLU A 81 2.13 17.03 11.68
C GLU A 81 0.67 16.77 12.07
N GLU A 82 -0.27 17.48 11.44
CA GLU A 82 -1.70 17.19 11.60
C GLU A 82 -2.03 15.80 11.05
N ALA A 83 -1.50 15.44 9.87
CA ALA A 83 -1.71 14.14 9.27
C ALA A 83 -1.14 13.00 10.13
N LYS A 84 0.05 13.16 10.72
CA LYS A 84 0.64 12.21 11.67
C LYS A 84 -0.26 11.99 12.88
N ALA A 85 -0.76 13.07 13.47
CA ALA A 85 -1.63 12.98 14.64
C ALA A 85 -2.93 12.23 14.33
N VAL A 86 -3.58 12.57 13.21
CA VAL A 86 -4.81 11.94 12.73
C VAL A 86 -4.58 10.46 12.41
N PHE A 87 -3.52 10.15 11.68
CA PHE A 87 -3.22 8.80 11.26
C PHE A 87 -2.84 7.89 12.43
N SER A 88 -1.99 8.38 13.35
CA SER A 88 -1.61 7.65 14.57
C SER A 88 -2.84 7.36 15.46
N LYS A 89 -3.75 8.33 15.57
CA LYS A 89 -5.00 8.11 16.29
C LYS A 89 -5.85 7.02 15.62
N TRP A 90 -6.00 7.05 14.30
CA TRP A 90 -6.76 6.03 13.57
C TRP A 90 -6.16 4.62 13.74
N LEU A 91 -4.82 4.48 13.72
CA LEU A 91 -4.15 3.21 13.99
C LEU A 91 -4.49 2.68 15.38
N ALA A 92 -4.47 3.54 16.39
CA ALA A 92 -4.80 3.20 17.76
C ALA A 92 -6.28 2.83 17.94
N ASP A 93 -7.20 3.63 17.41
CA ASP A 93 -8.65 3.40 17.48
C ASP A 93 -9.06 2.05 16.86
N ASN A 94 -8.35 1.63 15.82
CA ASN A 94 -8.59 0.34 15.15
C ASN A 94 -7.82 -0.84 15.77
N ASN A 95 -7.06 -0.61 16.84
CA ASN A 95 -6.21 -1.61 17.47
C ASN A 95 -5.31 -2.32 16.45
N VAL A 96 -4.70 -1.55 15.56
CA VAL A 96 -3.78 -2.07 14.55
C VAL A 96 -2.55 -2.66 15.22
N THR A 97 -2.23 -3.91 14.89
CA THR A 97 -1.08 -4.63 15.47
C THR A 97 0.04 -4.86 14.47
N CYS A 98 -0.26 -4.70 13.20
CA CYS A 98 0.70 -4.89 12.12
C CYS A 98 0.32 -3.98 10.95
N VAL A 99 1.30 -3.40 10.29
CA VAL A 99 1.11 -2.57 9.11
C VAL A 99 1.72 -3.25 7.88
N CYS A 100 1.14 -3.01 6.72
CA CYS A 100 1.64 -3.57 5.47
C CYS A 100 1.32 -2.64 4.29
N ALA A 101 2.10 -2.75 3.23
CA ALA A 101 1.93 -2.04 1.98
C ALA A 101 2.50 -2.90 0.84
N HIS A 102 2.14 -2.60 -0.38
CA HIS A 102 2.76 -3.20 -1.55
C HIS A 102 4.01 -2.40 -1.92
N ASN A 103 5.20 -2.93 -1.58
CA ASN A 103 6.48 -2.23 -1.63
C ASN A 103 6.72 -1.25 -0.46
N THR A 104 6.64 -1.76 0.75
CA THR A 104 6.82 -1.02 2.02
C THR A 104 8.06 -0.13 2.09
N SER A 105 9.09 -0.42 1.28
CA SER A 105 10.30 0.42 1.25
C SER A 105 10.02 1.84 0.75
N PHE A 106 8.93 2.04 0.05
CA PHE A 106 8.50 3.36 -0.39
C PHE A 106 7.67 4.04 0.70
N ASP A 107 6.54 3.46 1.08
CA ASP A 107 5.57 4.07 1.99
C ASP A 107 6.11 4.26 3.41
N PHE A 108 6.80 3.24 3.93
CA PHE A 108 7.24 3.23 5.32
C PHE A 108 8.61 3.87 5.56
N CYS A 109 9.43 4.04 4.51
CA CYS A 109 10.78 4.56 4.70
C CYS A 109 10.93 6.01 4.28
N ARG A 110 10.02 6.48 3.44
CA ARG A 110 10.19 7.73 2.70
C ARG A 110 9.14 8.78 2.98
N THR A 111 8.05 8.44 3.68
CA THR A 111 6.95 9.33 3.97
C THR A 111 6.79 9.54 5.49
N PHE A 112 5.89 10.41 5.88
CA PHE A 112 5.57 10.67 7.29
C PHE A 112 4.99 9.44 8.01
N VAL A 113 4.46 8.47 7.28
CA VAL A 113 3.93 7.22 7.83
C VAL A 113 4.98 6.51 8.69
N ARG A 114 6.26 6.61 8.33
CA ARG A 114 7.37 6.05 9.08
C ARG A 114 7.31 6.37 10.58
N GLU A 115 7.06 7.63 10.91
CA GLU A 115 7.02 8.07 12.32
C GLU A 115 5.78 7.54 13.04
N CYS A 116 4.66 7.40 12.33
CA CYS A 116 3.41 6.91 12.89
C CYS A 116 3.44 5.40 13.23
N ILE A 117 4.29 4.63 12.58
CA ILE A 117 4.36 3.16 12.71
C ILE A 117 5.61 2.69 13.47
N GLU A 118 6.33 3.61 14.10
CA GLU A 118 7.53 3.27 14.88
C GLU A 118 7.23 2.23 15.96
N GLY A 119 8.03 1.16 15.99
CA GLY A 119 7.84 0.04 16.91
C GLY A 119 6.75 -0.96 16.54
N MET A 120 5.99 -0.73 15.48
CA MET A 120 4.99 -1.67 15.00
C MET A 120 5.62 -2.81 14.18
N GLU A 121 4.93 -3.95 14.16
CA GLU A 121 5.27 -5.01 13.23
C GLU A 121 4.83 -4.65 11.81
N PHE A 122 5.62 -5.00 10.81
CA PHE A 122 5.27 -4.76 9.41
C PHE A 122 5.75 -5.87 8.47
N PHE A 123 5.12 -5.96 7.30
CA PHE A 123 5.57 -6.81 6.20
C PHE A 123 5.12 -6.23 4.85
N ASP A 124 5.71 -6.74 3.79
CA ASP A 124 5.40 -6.32 2.42
C ASP A 124 4.43 -7.29 1.74
N ILE A 125 3.35 -6.75 1.18
CA ILE A 125 2.30 -7.52 0.49
C ILE A 125 2.83 -8.16 -0.79
N MET A 126 3.71 -7.49 -1.52
CA MET A 126 4.31 -8.05 -2.73
C MET A 126 5.09 -9.33 -2.42
N PHE A 127 5.83 -9.36 -1.32
CA PHE A 127 6.55 -10.56 -0.90
C PHE A 127 5.64 -11.63 -0.31
N ALA A 128 4.59 -11.23 0.41
CA ALA A 128 3.56 -12.17 0.84
C ALA A 128 2.89 -12.84 -0.37
N PHE A 129 2.58 -12.07 -1.42
CA PHE A 129 2.04 -12.59 -2.66
C PHE A 129 3.03 -13.52 -3.37
N PHE A 130 4.30 -13.14 -3.47
CA PHE A 130 5.35 -13.98 -4.06
C PHE A 130 5.42 -15.34 -3.36
N ASP A 131 5.46 -15.37 -2.02
CA ASP A 131 5.58 -16.61 -1.26
C ASP A 131 4.36 -17.53 -1.40
N THR A 132 3.19 -16.97 -1.54
CA THR A 132 1.94 -17.72 -1.50
C THR A 132 1.37 -18.05 -2.88
N ILE A 133 1.42 -17.10 -3.79
CA ILE A 133 0.75 -17.13 -5.12
C ILE A 133 1.77 -16.98 -6.26
N GLY A 134 2.70 -16.04 -6.18
CA GLY A 134 3.55 -15.60 -7.28
C GLY A 134 4.45 -16.68 -7.87
N GLN A 135 4.79 -17.72 -7.10
CA GLN A 135 5.59 -18.86 -7.56
C GLN A 135 4.74 -20.02 -8.09
N THR A 136 3.42 -19.90 -8.13
CA THR A 136 2.54 -20.99 -8.58
C THR A 136 2.54 -21.12 -10.11
N LYS A 137 2.31 -22.33 -10.60
CA LYS A 137 2.13 -22.58 -12.04
C LYS A 137 0.98 -21.73 -12.60
N ARG A 138 -0.10 -21.55 -11.84
CA ARG A 138 -1.26 -20.77 -12.26
C ARG A 138 -0.91 -19.30 -12.48
N TYR A 139 -0.14 -18.69 -11.59
CA TYR A 139 0.29 -17.29 -11.76
C TYR A 139 1.28 -17.14 -12.93
N ASN A 140 2.23 -18.07 -13.06
CA ASN A 140 3.15 -18.05 -14.19
C ASN A 140 2.42 -18.19 -15.55
N GLN A 141 1.41 -19.04 -15.61
CA GLN A 141 0.58 -19.18 -16.81
C GLN A 141 -0.21 -17.90 -17.11
N PHE A 142 -0.83 -17.29 -16.09
CA PHE A 142 -1.51 -16.00 -16.22
C PHE A 142 -0.58 -14.91 -16.76
N CYS A 143 0.65 -14.81 -16.26
CA CYS A 143 1.63 -13.87 -16.77
C CYS A 143 2.02 -14.16 -18.21
N ALA A 144 2.14 -15.43 -18.60
CA ALA A 144 2.46 -15.84 -19.95
C ALA A 144 1.34 -15.47 -20.95
N GLU A 145 0.11 -15.73 -20.58
CA GLU A 145 -1.07 -15.45 -21.42
C GLU A 145 -1.30 -13.95 -21.65
N ASN A 146 -0.89 -13.11 -20.69
CA ASN A 146 -1.11 -11.66 -20.73
C ASN A 146 0.16 -10.82 -20.99
N GLY A 147 1.31 -11.45 -21.15
CA GLY A 147 2.57 -10.74 -21.40
C GLY A 147 3.10 -9.95 -20.19
N TYR A 148 2.76 -10.33 -18.97
CA TYR A 148 3.14 -9.60 -17.75
C TYR A 148 4.53 -10.01 -17.26
N TYR A 149 5.57 -9.57 -17.98
CA TYR A 149 6.96 -9.82 -17.64
C TYR A 149 7.75 -8.54 -17.41
N THR A 150 8.73 -8.61 -16.51
CA THR A 150 9.77 -7.59 -16.38
C THR A 150 10.75 -7.67 -17.54
N ALA A 151 11.60 -6.67 -17.72
CA ALA A 151 12.67 -6.69 -18.72
C ALA A 151 13.66 -7.86 -18.51
N SER A 152 13.78 -8.38 -17.28
CA SER A 152 14.60 -9.56 -16.93
C SER A 152 13.86 -10.90 -17.09
N GLY A 153 12.64 -10.91 -17.61
CA GLY A 153 11.87 -12.13 -17.87
C GLY A 153 11.14 -12.70 -16.65
N ASN A 154 11.12 -12.03 -15.52
CA ASN A 154 10.35 -12.47 -14.36
C ASN A 154 8.89 -12.01 -14.46
N CYS A 155 7.96 -12.79 -13.91
CA CYS A 155 6.56 -12.35 -13.77
C CYS A 155 6.49 -11.04 -13.00
N ARG A 156 5.72 -10.08 -13.52
CA ARG A 156 5.45 -8.83 -12.80
C ARG A 156 4.54 -9.08 -11.61
N MET A 157 4.77 -8.33 -10.54
CA MET A 157 3.98 -8.36 -9.31
C MET A 157 3.67 -6.94 -8.82
N THR A 158 3.29 -6.03 -9.74
CA THR A 158 2.69 -4.75 -9.33
C THR A 158 1.34 -5.01 -8.69
N ALA A 159 0.85 -4.10 -7.86
CA ALA A 159 -0.46 -4.23 -7.20
C ALA A 159 -1.55 -4.49 -8.23
N GLU A 160 -1.59 -3.71 -9.33
CA GLU A 160 -2.55 -3.89 -10.42
C GLU A 160 -2.55 -5.32 -11.00
N ILE A 161 -1.38 -5.88 -11.32
CA ILE A 161 -1.29 -7.22 -11.93
C ILE A 161 -1.65 -8.30 -10.92
N CYS A 162 -1.23 -8.16 -9.66
CA CYS A 162 -1.64 -9.07 -8.59
C CYS A 162 -3.16 -9.04 -8.39
N TYR A 163 -3.75 -7.85 -8.38
CA TYR A 163 -5.20 -7.68 -8.24
C TYR A 163 -5.98 -8.28 -9.42
N ARG A 164 -5.55 -8.03 -10.66
CA ARG A 164 -6.12 -8.69 -11.86
C ARG A 164 -6.14 -10.22 -11.72
N PHE A 165 -5.07 -10.79 -11.19
CA PHE A 165 -4.99 -12.23 -10.99
C PHE A 165 -5.96 -12.73 -9.92
N VAL A 166 -6.03 -12.08 -8.76
CA VAL A 166 -6.85 -12.55 -7.64
C VAL A 166 -8.34 -12.37 -7.89
N THR A 167 -8.73 -11.34 -8.65
CA THR A 167 -10.12 -11.07 -9.03
C THR A 167 -10.54 -11.72 -10.34
N ASN A 168 -9.57 -12.23 -11.11
CA ASN A 168 -9.77 -12.72 -12.47
C ASN A 168 -10.34 -11.65 -13.43
N ASP A 169 -10.02 -10.37 -13.17
CA ASP A 169 -10.38 -9.21 -14.00
C ASP A 169 -9.15 -8.63 -14.69
N THR A 170 -8.87 -9.07 -15.91
CA THR A 170 -7.73 -8.58 -16.69
C THR A 170 -7.91 -7.17 -17.24
N SER A 171 -9.12 -6.63 -17.18
CA SER A 171 -9.44 -5.27 -17.64
C SER A 171 -9.27 -4.20 -16.56
N PHE A 172 -9.09 -4.60 -15.30
CA PHE A 172 -8.90 -3.66 -14.19
C PHE A 172 -7.73 -2.72 -14.46
N ILE A 173 -7.91 -1.44 -14.16
CA ILE A 173 -6.88 -0.40 -14.23
C ILE A 173 -6.81 0.28 -12.87
N GLU A 174 -5.63 0.33 -12.29
CA GLU A 174 -5.36 0.97 -11.01
C GLU A 174 -5.58 2.49 -11.11
N GLU A 175 -6.28 3.06 -10.14
CA GLU A 175 -6.58 4.49 -10.14
C GLU A 175 -5.38 5.35 -9.74
N HIS A 176 -4.41 4.76 -9.07
CA HIS A 176 -3.26 5.44 -8.48
C HIS A 176 -3.67 6.55 -7.51
N THR A 177 -4.50 6.17 -6.55
CA THR A 177 -4.93 7.02 -5.45
C THR A 177 -4.83 6.26 -4.15
N ALA A 178 -4.28 6.90 -3.12
CA ALA A 178 -3.84 6.19 -1.92
C ALA A 178 -4.94 5.32 -1.27
N LEU A 179 -6.19 5.78 -1.17
CA LEU A 179 -7.23 4.93 -0.59
C LEU A 179 -7.65 3.80 -1.53
N ALA A 180 -7.81 4.06 -2.83
CA ALA A 180 -8.18 3.01 -3.79
C ALA A 180 -7.10 1.92 -3.84
N ASP A 181 -5.82 2.32 -3.84
CA ASP A 181 -4.70 1.40 -3.89
C ASP A 181 -4.60 0.58 -2.60
N SER A 182 -4.81 1.17 -1.42
CA SER A 182 -4.89 0.42 -0.16
C SER A 182 -6.02 -0.61 -0.13
N LEU A 183 -7.14 -0.35 -0.81
CA LEU A 183 -8.26 -1.29 -0.90
C LEU A 183 -7.92 -2.49 -1.78
N ILE A 184 -7.34 -2.28 -2.97
CA ILE A 184 -6.93 -3.40 -3.84
C ILE A 184 -5.82 -4.23 -3.21
N GLU A 185 -4.88 -3.60 -2.52
CA GLU A 185 -3.82 -4.29 -1.77
C GLU A 185 -4.38 -5.12 -0.62
N ALA A 186 -5.44 -4.66 0.05
CA ALA A 186 -6.13 -5.43 1.07
C ALA A 186 -6.76 -6.71 0.50
N GLU A 187 -7.33 -6.67 -0.71
CA GLU A 187 -7.85 -7.86 -1.38
C GLU A 187 -6.72 -8.82 -1.80
N ILE A 188 -5.59 -8.31 -2.28
CA ILE A 188 -4.41 -9.13 -2.56
C ILE A 188 -3.95 -9.86 -1.29
N LEU A 189 -3.89 -9.15 -0.16
CA LEU A 189 -3.50 -9.74 1.12
C LEU A 189 -4.49 -10.84 1.57
N ARG A 190 -5.80 -10.63 1.41
CA ARG A 190 -6.81 -11.65 1.71
C ARG A 190 -6.64 -12.89 0.84
N ALA A 191 -6.33 -12.72 -0.44
CA ALA A 191 -6.04 -13.84 -1.33
C ALA A 191 -4.81 -14.64 -0.86
N CYS A 192 -3.77 -13.96 -0.39
CA CYS A 192 -2.60 -14.63 0.23
C CYS A 192 -3.01 -15.46 1.44
N TRP A 193 -3.85 -14.94 2.34
CA TRP A 193 -4.36 -15.68 3.50
C TRP A 193 -5.22 -16.88 3.10
N ALA A 194 -5.97 -16.78 2.02
CA ALA A 194 -6.81 -17.89 1.55
C ALA A 194 -6.02 -19.10 1.02
N THR A 195 -4.73 -18.93 0.69
CA THR A 195 -3.88 -20.03 0.19
C THR A 195 -3.51 -21.06 1.26
N HIS A 196 -3.77 -20.80 2.54
CA HIS A 196 -3.31 -21.59 3.70
C HIS A 196 -1.79 -21.73 3.84
N LYS A 197 -1.01 -21.08 2.97
CA LYS A 197 0.43 -20.99 3.13
C LYS A 197 0.79 -19.91 4.11
N LYS A 198 1.82 -20.15 4.91
CA LYS A 198 2.40 -19.11 5.76
C LYS A 198 3.25 -18.20 4.88
N PHE A 199 2.95 -16.93 4.89
CA PHE A 199 3.93 -15.93 4.52
C PHE A 199 4.59 -15.39 5.78
N THR A 200 5.87 -15.13 5.71
CA THR A 200 6.63 -14.60 6.83
C THR A 200 6.90 -13.13 6.56
N ARG A 201 7.03 -12.33 7.63
CA ARG A 201 7.40 -10.90 7.53
C ARG A 201 8.67 -10.67 6.74
N ASN A 202 9.49 -11.65 6.68
CA ASN A 202 10.74 -11.65 5.97
C ASN A 202 10.65 -12.64 4.82
N ALA A 203 9.61 -12.55 4.02
CA ALA A 203 9.31 -13.45 2.94
C ALA A 203 10.49 -13.68 1.98
N HIS A 204 11.41 -12.75 1.90
CA HIS A 204 12.59 -12.86 1.08
C HIS A 204 13.89 -12.85 1.87
N LYS A 205 14.73 -13.84 1.60
CA LYS A 205 16.13 -13.87 2.04
C LYS A 205 16.99 -13.02 1.09
N GLY A 206 16.74 -11.77 0.93
CA GLY A 206 17.49 -10.98 -0.01
C GLY A 206 17.51 -9.49 0.31
N ASP A 207 17.78 -8.71 -0.69
CA ASP A 207 17.91 -7.24 -0.61
C ASP A 207 16.75 -6.54 0.06
N TYR A 208 15.55 -7.11 -0.01
CA TYR A 208 14.36 -6.53 0.60
C TYR A 208 14.44 -6.54 2.13
N ARG A 209 14.89 -7.63 2.72
CA ARG A 209 15.10 -7.71 4.18
C ARG A 209 16.13 -6.69 4.65
N ALA A 210 17.20 -6.51 3.87
CA ALA A 210 18.19 -5.49 4.14
C ALA A 210 17.61 -4.07 4.04
N LYS A 211 16.72 -3.83 3.11
CA LYS A 211 16.01 -2.54 2.97
C LYS A 211 15.12 -2.26 4.17
N GLN A 212 14.32 -3.22 4.62
CA GLN A 212 13.49 -3.07 5.82
C GLN A 212 14.33 -2.77 7.07
N ILE A 213 15.47 -3.47 7.24
CA ILE A 213 16.40 -3.21 8.35
C ILE A 213 16.98 -1.79 8.25
N ARG A 214 17.27 -1.31 7.04
CA ARG A 214 17.78 0.06 6.81
C ARG A 214 16.73 1.12 7.13
N CYS A 215 15.46 0.83 6.99
CA CYS A 215 14.41 1.76 7.34
C CYS A 215 14.36 2.06 8.83
N LYS A 216 14.88 1.18 9.71
CA LYS A 216 14.87 1.34 11.16
C LYS A 216 13.54 1.88 11.67
N ILE A 217 12.46 1.18 11.34
CA ILE A 217 11.15 1.45 11.92
C ILE A 217 11.13 0.93 13.35
#